data_a357b249924509b59fc3da009ace1ffa
#
_entry.id   a357b249924509b59fc3da009ace1ffa
#
_cell.length_a   1.000
_cell.length_b   1.000
_cell.length_c   1.000
_cell.angle_alpha   90.00
_cell.angle_beta   90.00
_cell.angle_gamma   90.00
#
_symmetry.space_group_name_H-M   'P 1'
#
loop_
_entity.id
_entity.type
_entity.pdbx_description
1 polymer ?
#
loop_
_entity_poly.entity_id
_entity_poly.type
_entity_poly.pdbx_seq_one_letter_code
_entity_poly.pdbx_strand_id
1 'polypeptide(L)'
;MNLTASPAYVETGGSSTLRWDAPNATSCTAEGGWTGSRPISGTFTVGPINATTTYRLTCDGPGGSGLGMVSVQVTDKVLSWQAPTQNMDGSPLTDLAGYVIYWGVTSRTYTGSYTINSPTVTQWEATVPPGAYYFAMTAFDTQNNESGYSNEILKVIP
;
A
#
# COMPACT_ATOMS: atom_id res chain seq x y z
N MET A 1 -14.39 2.21 23.62
CA MET A 1 -13.05 2.77 23.31
C MET A 1 -12.80 2.63 21.81
N ASN A 2 -12.30 3.67 21.18
CA ASN A 2 -11.92 3.68 19.75
C ASN A 2 -10.47 4.14 19.62
N LEU A 3 -9.67 3.45 18.77
CA LEU A 3 -8.32 3.85 18.40
C LEU A 3 -8.20 3.71 16.88
N THR A 4 -7.85 4.79 16.20
CA THR A 4 -7.73 4.87 14.73
C THR A 4 -6.39 5.47 14.33
N ALA A 5 -5.97 5.23 13.09
CA ALA A 5 -4.78 5.82 12.48
C ALA A 5 -5.14 6.43 11.12
N SER A 6 -4.63 7.60 10.82
CA SER A 6 -4.81 8.25 9.53
C SER A 6 -3.52 8.99 9.12
N PRO A 7 -2.97 8.65 7.94
CA PRO A 7 -3.33 7.55 7.05
C PRO A 7 -3.01 6.16 7.66
N ALA A 8 -3.73 5.11 7.23
CA ALA A 8 -3.49 3.73 7.64
C ALA A 8 -2.34 3.06 6.85
N TYR A 9 -1.98 3.64 5.71
CA TYR A 9 -0.88 3.21 4.84
C TYR A 9 0.08 4.38 4.63
N VAL A 10 1.37 4.11 4.75
CA VAL A 10 2.43 5.11 4.57
C VAL A 10 3.59 4.51 3.77
N GLU A 11 4.36 5.37 3.12
CA GLU A 11 5.68 4.98 2.59
C GLU A 11 6.68 4.77 3.73
N THR A 12 7.77 4.06 3.45
CA THR A 12 8.89 3.93 4.41
C THR A 12 9.36 5.29 4.89
N GLY A 13 9.43 5.48 6.20
CA GLY A 13 9.77 6.76 6.82
C GLY A 13 8.60 7.73 6.97
N GLY A 14 7.41 7.38 6.48
CA GLY A 14 6.21 8.20 6.63
C GLY A 14 5.71 8.29 8.07
N SER A 15 4.66 9.07 8.28
CA SER A 15 4.03 9.26 9.58
C SER A 15 2.51 9.11 9.51
N SER A 16 1.90 8.81 10.65
CA SER A 16 0.46 8.70 10.80
C SER A 16 0.00 9.38 12.08
N THR A 17 -1.22 9.87 12.10
CA THR A 17 -1.86 10.44 13.30
C THR A 17 -2.80 9.41 13.92
N LEU A 18 -2.47 9.00 15.13
CA LEU A 18 -3.35 8.20 15.97
C LEU A 18 -4.39 9.10 16.61
N ARG A 19 -5.63 8.65 16.66
CA ARG A 19 -6.74 9.31 17.36
C ARG A 19 -7.48 8.29 18.21
N TRP A 20 -7.80 8.67 19.46
CA TRP A 20 -8.54 7.80 20.37
C TRP A 20 -9.54 8.57 21.19
N ASP A 21 -10.54 7.82 21.66
CA ASP A 21 -11.55 8.30 22.60
C ASP A 21 -12.01 7.15 23.51
N ALA A 22 -11.92 7.37 24.82
CA ALA A 22 -12.29 6.42 25.88
C ALA A 22 -13.03 7.17 27.01
N PRO A 23 -14.27 7.65 26.78
CA PRO A 23 -14.94 8.62 27.64
C PRO A 23 -15.23 8.13 29.07
N ASN A 24 -15.25 6.81 29.30
CA ASN A 24 -15.50 6.21 30.62
C ASN A 24 -14.22 5.72 31.32
N ALA A 25 -13.05 6.02 30.75
CA ALA A 25 -11.77 5.67 31.35
C ALA A 25 -11.30 6.74 32.34
N THR A 26 -10.45 6.33 33.26
CA THR A 26 -9.75 7.22 34.20
C THR A 26 -8.25 7.35 33.86
N SER A 27 -7.70 6.35 33.17
CA SER A 27 -6.30 6.35 32.71
C SER A 27 -6.14 5.54 31.43
N CYS A 28 -5.15 5.88 30.61
CA CYS A 28 -4.79 5.11 29.42
C CYS A 28 -3.28 4.94 29.35
N THR A 29 -2.83 3.76 28.89
CA THR A 29 -1.42 3.40 28.69
C THR A 29 -1.22 2.92 27.26
N ALA A 30 -0.25 3.54 26.59
CA ALA A 30 0.17 3.22 25.22
C ALA A 30 1.24 2.13 25.23
N GLU A 31 1.15 1.20 24.25
CA GLU A 31 2.09 0.10 24.04
C GLU A 31 2.31 -0.20 22.55
N GLY A 32 3.36 -0.97 22.24
CA GLY A 32 3.74 -1.30 20.87
C GLY A 32 4.58 -0.21 20.24
N GLY A 33 4.17 0.32 19.08
CA GLY A 33 4.92 1.36 18.35
C GLY A 33 5.00 2.72 19.03
N TRP A 34 4.36 2.89 20.18
CA TRP A 34 4.43 4.05 21.06
C TRP A 34 4.33 3.61 22.53
N THR A 35 4.63 4.50 23.47
CA THR A 35 4.64 4.11 24.89
C THR A 35 4.20 5.26 25.79
N GLY A 36 3.90 4.94 27.04
CA GLY A 36 3.64 5.88 28.12
C GLY A 36 2.15 6.18 28.36
N SER A 37 1.91 6.96 29.40
CA SER A 37 0.55 7.38 29.78
C SER A 37 -0.03 8.35 28.73
N ARG A 38 -1.33 8.22 28.51
CA ARG A 38 -2.10 9.08 27.59
C ARG A 38 -3.36 9.60 28.26
N PRO A 39 -3.86 10.78 27.86
CA PRO A 39 -5.21 11.23 28.25
C PRO A 39 -6.28 10.22 27.77
N ILE A 40 -7.46 10.30 28.31
CA ILE A 40 -8.59 9.44 27.92
C ILE A 40 -9.09 9.69 26.49
N SER A 41 -8.73 10.82 25.89
CA SER A 41 -8.96 11.14 24.46
C SER A 41 -7.85 12.04 23.93
N GLY A 42 -7.59 11.96 22.62
CA GLY A 42 -6.58 12.81 22.01
C GLY A 42 -6.10 12.34 20.63
N THR A 43 -5.04 12.99 20.19
CA THR A 43 -4.31 12.66 18.96
C THR A 43 -2.80 12.63 19.24
N PHE A 44 -2.08 11.80 18.50
CA PHE A 44 -0.63 11.72 18.59
C PHE A 44 -0.05 11.30 17.24
N THR A 45 0.91 12.07 16.72
CA THR A 45 1.59 11.72 15.49
C THR A 45 2.74 10.76 15.79
N VAL A 46 2.76 9.63 15.09
CA VAL A 46 3.78 8.60 15.14
C VAL A 46 4.60 8.61 13.84
N GLY A 47 5.90 8.39 13.95
CA GLY A 47 6.84 8.36 12.83
C GLY A 47 8.27 8.76 13.23
N PRO A 48 9.27 8.46 12.39
CA PRO A 48 9.17 7.78 11.10
C PRO A 48 8.81 6.29 11.22
N ILE A 49 7.91 5.79 10.35
CA ILE A 49 7.45 4.40 10.36
C ILE A 49 8.17 3.66 9.22
N ASN A 50 9.11 2.77 9.58
CA ASN A 50 9.95 2.05 8.62
C ASN A 50 9.49 0.61 8.36
N ALA A 51 8.53 0.11 9.14
CA ALA A 51 7.91 -1.20 8.99
C ALA A 51 6.48 -1.16 9.52
N THR A 52 5.61 -2.03 9.01
CA THR A 52 4.23 -2.15 9.52
C THR A 52 4.24 -2.27 11.04
N THR A 53 3.59 -1.33 11.70
CA THR A 53 3.65 -1.16 13.15
C THR A 53 2.26 -1.18 13.76
N THR A 54 2.07 -1.97 14.82
CA THR A 54 0.83 -2.02 15.58
C THR A 54 0.94 -1.16 16.82
N TYR A 55 -0.05 -0.31 17.02
CA TYR A 55 -0.23 0.58 18.17
C TYR A 55 -1.37 0.05 19.03
N ARG A 56 -1.15 0.01 20.34
CA ARG A 56 -2.11 -0.46 21.33
C ARG A 56 -2.35 0.62 22.35
N LEU A 57 -3.58 0.71 22.86
CA LEU A 57 -3.93 1.59 23.94
C LEU A 57 -4.84 0.81 24.89
N THR A 58 -4.39 0.62 26.12
CA THR A 58 -5.20 0.05 27.20
C THR A 58 -5.70 1.18 28.08
N CYS A 59 -7.02 1.26 28.26
CA CYS A 59 -7.64 2.28 29.10
C CYS A 59 -8.45 1.62 30.21
N ASP A 60 -8.22 2.06 31.46
CA ASP A 60 -8.86 1.55 32.66
C ASP A 60 -9.88 2.54 33.19
N GLY A 61 -10.98 2.04 33.73
CA GLY A 61 -12.05 2.84 34.33
C GLY A 61 -12.94 2.02 35.25
N PRO A 62 -13.98 2.62 35.85
CA PRO A 62 -14.86 1.93 36.79
C PRO A 62 -15.59 0.70 36.25
N GLY A 63 -15.71 0.61 34.91
CA GLY A 63 -16.30 -0.53 34.20
C GLY A 63 -15.34 -1.63 33.81
N GLY A 64 -14.04 -1.50 34.16
CA GLY A 64 -12.96 -2.42 33.76
C GLY A 64 -12.02 -1.82 32.71
N SER A 65 -11.17 -2.68 32.13
CA SER A 65 -10.17 -2.29 31.13
C SER A 65 -10.68 -2.49 29.72
N GLY A 66 -10.39 -1.54 28.84
CA GLY A 66 -10.65 -1.61 27.39
C GLY A 66 -9.36 -1.54 26.57
N LEU A 67 -9.22 -2.39 25.56
CA LEU A 67 -8.07 -2.41 24.64
C LEU A 67 -8.49 -1.90 23.26
N GLY A 68 -7.79 -0.90 22.74
CA GLY A 68 -7.82 -0.49 21.34
C GLY A 68 -6.53 -0.90 20.64
N MET A 69 -6.64 -1.35 19.38
CA MET A 69 -5.50 -1.66 18.53
C MET A 69 -5.70 -1.12 17.12
N VAL A 70 -4.63 -0.62 16.52
CA VAL A 70 -4.59 -0.21 15.11
C VAL A 70 -3.20 -0.47 14.55
N SER A 71 -3.14 -0.88 13.29
CA SER A 71 -1.87 -1.05 12.58
C SER A 71 -1.74 0.01 11.48
N VAL A 72 -0.56 0.63 11.39
CA VAL A 72 -0.16 1.43 10.24
C VAL A 72 0.74 0.55 9.38
N GLN A 73 0.34 0.36 8.13
CA GLN A 73 1.05 -0.50 7.19
C GLN A 73 2.05 0.33 6.38
N VAL A 74 3.28 -0.20 6.23
CA VAL A 74 4.26 0.36 5.30
C VAL A 74 4.08 -0.34 3.96
N THR A 75 3.93 0.44 2.90
CA THR A 75 3.82 -0.01 1.53
C THR A 75 4.63 0.92 0.62
N ASP A 76 4.91 0.50 -0.59
CA ASP A 76 5.62 1.28 -1.59
C ASP A 76 4.75 1.44 -2.84
N LYS A 77 5.17 2.33 -3.74
CA LYS A 77 4.51 2.59 -5.01
C LYS A 77 5.12 1.82 -6.17
N VAL A 78 6.19 1.05 -5.93
CA VAL A 78 6.96 0.44 -7.01
C VAL A 78 6.34 -0.87 -7.47
N LEU A 79 6.07 -0.98 -8.76
CA LEU A 79 5.79 -2.23 -9.46
C LEU A 79 7.09 -2.70 -10.11
N SER A 80 7.38 -4.00 -10.02
CA SER A 80 8.54 -4.62 -10.65
C SER A 80 8.16 -5.89 -11.39
N TRP A 81 8.84 -6.18 -12.49
CA TRP A 81 8.58 -7.34 -13.34
C TRP A 81 9.85 -7.88 -13.98
N GLN A 82 9.73 -9.05 -14.59
CA GLN A 82 10.78 -9.60 -15.45
C GLN A 82 10.37 -9.42 -16.92
N ALA A 83 11.31 -8.99 -17.76
CA ALA A 83 11.07 -8.88 -19.19
C ALA A 83 10.79 -10.26 -19.79
N PRO A 84 9.77 -10.41 -20.66
CA PRO A 84 9.56 -11.66 -21.38
C PRO A 84 10.74 -11.92 -22.32
N THR A 85 11.08 -13.19 -22.46
CA THR A 85 12.19 -13.66 -23.34
C THR A 85 11.70 -14.45 -24.55
N GLN A 86 10.40 -14.72 -24.61
CA GLN A 86 9.77 -15.55 -25.65
C GLN A 86 8.47 -14.91 -26.12
N ASN A 87 8.15 -15.12 -27.38
CA ASN A 87 6.85 -14.87 -27.97
C ASN A 87 5.82 -15.93 -27.50
N MET A 88 4.55 -15.70 -27.78
CA MET A 88 3.48 -16.64 -27.42
C MET A 88 3.59 -18.01 -28.11
N ASP A 89 4.28 -18.09 -29.23
CA ASP A 89 4.58 -19.33 -29.97
C ASP A 89 5.83 -20.05 -29.46
N GLY A 90 6.51 -19.50 -28.44
CA GLY A 90 7.73 -20.06 -27.84
C GLY A 90 9.03 -19.68 -28.56
N SER A 91 8.98 -18.91 -29.65
CA SER A 91 10.16 -18.38 -30.31
C SER A 91 10.83 -17.29 -29.45
N PRO A 92 12.17 -17.07 -29.59
CA PRO A 92 12.84 -16.01 -28.88
C PRO A 92 12.25 -14.63 -29.20
N LEU A 93 11.97 -13.82 -28.17
CA LEU A 93 11.53 -12.44 -28.31
C LEU A 93 12.77 -11.55 -28.46
N THR A 94 12.98 -11.00 -29.66
CA THR A 94 14.18 -10.19 -29.98
C THR A 94 13.87 -8.73 -30.31
N ASP A 95 12.60 -8.38 -30.36
CA ASP A 95 12.09 -7.08 -30.82
C ASP A 95 11.17 -6.40 -29.79
N LEU A 96 11.27 -6.79 -28.49
CA LEU A 96 10.55 -6.15 -27.41
C LEU A 96 10.82 -4.63 -27.43
N ALA A 97 9.76 -3.81 -27.47
CA ALA A 97 9.83 -2.37 -27.52
C ALA A 97 9.45 -1.71 -26.19
N GLY A 98 8.57 -2.34 -25.42
CA GLY A 98 8.15 -1.77 -24.14
C GLY A 98 7.00 -2.50 -23.47
N TYR A 99 6.31 -1.78 -22.58
CA TYR A 99 5.25 -2.31 -21.74
C TYR A 99 4.10 -1.33 -21.61
N VAL A 100 2.90 -1.85 -21.41
CA VAL A 100 1.75 -1.05 -20.96
C VAL A 100 1.31 -1.56 -19.60
N ILE A 101 1.26 -0.68 -18.62
CA ILE A 101 0.76 -0.96 -17.27
C ILE A 101 -0.68 -0.50 -17.22
N TYR A 102 -1.57 -1.35 -16.77
CA TYR A 102 -2.99 -1.08 -16.60
C TYR A 102 -3.38 -1.13 -15.14
N TRP A 103 -4.32 -0.26 -14.72
CA TRP A 103 -4.86 -0.28 -13.37
C TRP A 103 -6.35 0.05 -13.31
N GLY A 104 -6.99 -0.43 -12.24
CA GLY A 104 -8.37 -0.12 -11.92
C GLY A 104 -8.71 -0.50 -10.48
N VAL A 105 -9.83 -0.01 -9.98
CA VAL A 105 -10.30 -0.31 -8.61
C VAL A 105 -11.10 -1.61 -8.50
N THR A 106 -11.42 -2.23 -9.64
CA THR A 106 -12.13 -3.51 -9.73
C THR A 106 -11.27 -4.50 -10.49
N SER A 107 -11.17 -5.74 -9.99
CA SER A 107 -10.41 -6.82 -10.64
C SER A 107 -10.81 -6.98 -12.12
N ARG A 108 -9.82 -7.08 -12.99
CA ARG A 108 -9.95 -7.24 -14.45
C ARG A 108 -10.74 -6.12 -15.16
N THR A 109 -10.92 -4.98 -14.49
CA THR A 109 -11.55 -3.79 -15.05
C THR A 109 -10.59 -2.62 -14.91
N TYR A 110 -9.82 -2.37 -15.96
CA TYR A 110 -8.78 -1.33 -15.95
C TYR A 110 -9.35 -0.04 -16.55
N THR A 111 -9.20 1.05 -15.80
CA THR A 111 -9.69 2.39 -16.16
C THR A 111 -8.57 3.36 -16.48
N GLY A 112 -7.32 2.97 -16.22
CA GLY A 112 -6.13 3.75 -16.52
C GLY A 112 -5.03 2.88 -17.10
N SER A 113 -4.11 3.51 -17.84
CA SER A 113 -2.91 2.85 -18.37
C SER A 113 -1.74 3.82 -18.47
N TYR A 114 -0.53 3.26 -18.45
CA TYR A 114 0.73 3.98 -18.67
C TYR A 114 1.66 3.18 -19.58
N THR A 115 2.16 3.79 -20.66
CA THR A 115 3.04 3.14 -21.62
C THR A 115 4.49 3.46 -21.31
N ILE A 116 5.33 2.44 -21.28
CA ILE A 116 6.78 2.51 -21.09
C ILE A 116 7.44 2.10 -22.40
N ASN A 117 7.99 3.06 -23.16
CA ASN A 117 8.66 2.85 -24.43
C ASN A 117 10.14 2.47 -24.21
N SER A 118 10.39 1.44 -23.43
CA SER A 118 11.73 0.92 -23.18
C SER A 118 11.67 -0.54 -22.75
N PRO A 119 12.34 -1.45 -23.45
CA PRO A 119 12.38 -2.87 -23.12
C PRO A 119 13.25 -3.19 -21.89
N THR A 120 14.13 -2.26 -21.49
CA THR A 120 15.07 -2.45 -20.38
C THR A 120 14.54 -1.98 -19.02
N VAL A 121 13.45 -1.23 -19.02
CA VAL A 121 12.79 -0.81 -17.77
C VAL A 121 12.02 -2.00 -17.20
N THR A 122 12.29 -2.34 -15.95
CA THR A 122 11.65 -3.44 -15.20
C THR A 122 11.06 -3.00 -13.89
N GLN A 123 10.93 -1.69 -13.68
CA GLN A 123 10.27 -1.09 -12.53
C GLN A 123 9.52 0.18 -12.94
N TRP A 124 8.43 0.45 -12.27
CA TRP A 124 7.65 1.68 -12.41
C TRP A 124 7.09 2.12 -11.08
N GLU A 125 7.30 3.40 -10.74
CA GLU A 125 6.69 4.01 -9.58
C GLU A 125 5.30 4.51 -9.97
N ALA A 126 4.27 3.96 -9.32
CA ALA A 126 2.90 4.30 -9.62
C ALA A 126 2.60 5.77 -9.29
N THR A 127 2.12 6.51 -10.26
CA THR A 127 1.74 7.92 -10.15
C THR A 127 0.23 8.11 -9.98
N VAL A 128 -0.48 7.05 -9.58
CA VAL A 128 -1.93 7.09 -9.30
C VAL A 128 -2.18 7.66 -7.90
N PRO A 129 -3.36 8.26 -7.63
CA PRO A 129 -3.73 8.73 -6.30
C PRO A 129 -3.69 7.61 -5.25
N PRO A 130 -3.56 7.95 -3.95
CA PRO A 130 -3.65 6.95 -2.89
C PRO A 130 -4.91 6.09 -2.98
N GLY A 131 -4.76 4.78 -2.82
CA GLY A 131 -5.88 3.85 -2.92
C GLY A 131 -5.45 2.41 -3.19
N ALA A 132 -6.42 1.49 -3.22
CA ALA A 132 -6.20 0.10 -3.59
C ALA A 132 -6.53 -0.11 -5.07
N TYR A 133 -5.57 -0.66 -5.81
CA TYR A 133 -5.69 -0.87 -7.26
C TYR A 133 -5.27 -2.28 -7.65
N TYR A 134 -5.98 -2.82 -8.62
CA TYR A 134 -5.57 -3.99 -9.38
C TYR A 134 -4.71 -3.55 -10.55
N PHE A 135 -3.51 -4.13 -10.66
CA PHE A 135 -2.57 -3.85 -11.73
C PHE A 135 -2.34 -5.11 -12.56
N ALA A 136 -2.29 -4.94 -13.87
CA ALA A 136 -1.79 -5.93 -14.82
C ALA A 136 -0.95 -5.19 -15.87
N MET A 137 -0.19 -5.94 -16.66
CA MET A 137 0.62 -5.36 -17.72
C MET A 137 0.63 -6.23 -18.96
N THR A 138 0.97 -5.61 -20.08
CA THR A 138 1.29 -6.26 -21.35
C THR A 138 2.69 -5.85 -21.79
N ALA A 139 3.28 -6.60 -22.70
CA ALA A 139 4.48 -6.23 -23.40
C ALA A 139 4.14 -5.99 -24.89
N PHE A 140 4.83 -5.10 -25.57
CA PHE A 140 4.66 -4.86 -27.00
C PHE A 140 6.00 -4.85 -27.73
N ASP A 141 5.95 -5.26 -29.01
CA ASP A 141 7.09 -5.34 -29.90
C ASP A 141 7.30 -4.03 -30.72
N THR A 142 8.32 -4.01 -31.55
CA THR A 142 8.63 -2.86 -32.43
C THR A 142 7.60 -2.62 -33.54
N GLN A 143 6.68 -3.58 -33.76
CA GLN A 143 5.56 -3.46 -34.71
C GLN A 143 4.25 -3.05 -33.99
N ASN A 144 4.31 -2.81 -32.68
CA ASN A 144 3.17 -2.54 -31.79
C ASN A 144 2.18 -3.71 -31.66
N ASN A 145 2.62 -4.94 -31.83
CA ASN A 145 1.84 -6.09 -31.41
C ASN A 145 1.94 -6.24 -29.90
N GLU A 146 0.81 -6.29 -29.23
CA GLU A 146 0.71 -6.32 -27.77
C GLU A 146 0.35 -7.73 -27.29
N SER A 147 1.00 -8.19 -26.22
CA SER A 147 0.74 -9.48 -25.58
C SER A 147 -0.61 -9.50 -24.86
N GLY A 148 -1.04 -10.68 -24.39
CA GLY A 148 -2.08 -10.79 -23.37
C GLY A 148 -1.62 -10.19 -22.03
N TYR A 149 -2.58 -9.95 -21.13
CA TYR A 149 -2.29 -9.47 -19.79
C TYR A 149 -1.44 -10.45 -18.98
N SER A 150 -0.57 -9.90 -18.15
CA SER A 150 0.14 -10.65 -17.10
C SER A 150 -0.84 -11.18 -16.04
N ASN A 151 -0.31 -11.84 -15.01
CA ASN A 151 -1.04 -12.00 -13.76
C ASN A 151 -1.43 -10.62 -13.20
N GLU A 152 -2.60 -10.57 -12.58
CA GLU A 152 -3.09 -9.38 -11.87
C GLU A 152 -2.59 -9.39 -10.43
N ILE A 153 -2.21 -8.22 -9.92
CA ILE A 153 -1.86 -8.02 -8.51
C ILE A 153 -2.74 -6.91 -7.90
N LEU A 154 -3.10 -7.06 -6.64
CA LEU A 154 -3.70 -6.00 -5.84
C LEU A 154 -2.59 -5.28 -5.07
N LYS A 155 -2.49 -3.95 -5.20
CA LYS A 155 -1.52 -3.13 -4.48
C LYS A 155 -2.20 -1.90 -3.90
N VAL A 156 -1.87 -1.58 -2.66
CA VAL A 156 -2.29 -0.33 -2.01
C VAL A 156 -1.20 0.71 -2.24
N ILE A 157 -1.59 1.84 -2.82
CA ILE A 157 -0.75 3.02 -3.01
C ILE A 157 -1.02 3.96 -1.83
N PRO A 158 0.00 4.34 -1.04
CA PRO A 158 -0.11 5.19 0.14
C PRO A 158 -0.37 6.65 -0.18
#